data_db21eb6d806253e0a978421048599e0b
#
_entry.id   db21eb6d806253e0a978421048599e0b
#
_cell.length_a   1.000
_cell.length_b   1.000
_cell.length_c   1.000
_cell.angle_alpha   90.00
_cell.angle_beta   90.00
_cell.angle_gamma   90.00
#
_symmetry.space_group_name_H-M   'P 1'
#
loop_
_entity.id
_entity.type
_entity.pdbx_description
1 polymer ?
#
loop_
_entity_poly.entity_id
_entity_poly.type
_entity_poly.pdbx_seq_one_letter_code
_entity_poly.pdbx_strand_id
1 'polypeptide(L)'
;APLLAIVASLIKLTSKGPIIFKQIRCGLGGRKFILYKFRSMIENAEEVQKEVEHLNTMSGPVFKIGKDPRCTLIGRILRKSSLDELPQLINILKGDMSFVGPRPPIPKEVTGYLRWQRRRLRMKPGLTCLWQVRGRNEIDFEEWMELDLQYIDSWSLLLDVKIILKTIPIVLLGKGT
;
A
#
# COMPACT_ATOMS: atom_id res chain seq x y z
N ALA A 1 -0.32 -21.25 -5.17
CA ALA A 1 0.29 -21.18 -6.53
C ALA A 1 -0.74 -20.94 -7.65
N PRO A 2 -1.89 -21.67 -7.81
CA PRO A 2 -2.77 -21.49 -8.98
C PRO A 2 -3.40 -20.10 -9.07
N LEU A 3 -3.83 -19.51 -7.96
CA LEU A 3 -4.41 -18.15 -7.94
C LEU A 3 -3.42 -17.10 -8.50
N LEU A 4 -2.15 -17.15 -8.09
CA LEU A 4 -1.13 -16.21 -8.58
C LEU A 4 -0.88 -16.36 -10.09
N ALA A 5 -0.92 -17.60 -10.60
CA ALA A 5 -0.78 -17.86 -12.04
C ALA A 5 -1.99 -17.31 -12.83
N ILE A 6 -3.22 -17.50 -12.33
CA ILE A 6 -4.42 -16.94 -12.94
C ILE A 6 -4.35 -15.41 -12.98
N VAL A 7 -4.02 -14.76 -11.86
CA VAL A 7 -3.87 -13.29 -11.79
C VAL A 7 -2.79 -12.81 -12.78
N ALA A 8 -1.64 -13.47 -12.81
CA ALA A 8 -0.54 -13.13 -13.72
C ALA A 8 -0.97 -13.23 -15.20
N SER A 9 -1.70 -14.31 -15.56
CA SER A 9 -2.22 -14.52 -16.92
C SER A 9 -3.24 -13.43 -17.29
N LEU A 10 -4.19 -13.11 -16.40
CA LEU A 10 -5.16 -12.04 -16.63
C LEU A 10 -4.50 -10.69 -16.87
N ILE A 11 -3.49 -10.33 -16.07
CA ILE A 11 -2.74 -9.07 -16.25
C ILE A 11 -2.03 -9.07 -17.61
N LYS A 12 -1.37 -10.19 -17.99
CA LYS A 12 -0.59 -10.25 -19.23
C LYS A 12 -1.45 -10.20 -20.47
N LEU A 13 -2.64 -10.83 -20.43
CA LEU A 13 -3.56 -10.89 -21.57
C LEU A 13 -4.35 -9.57 -21.75
N THR A 14 -4.57 -8.80 -20.68
CA THR A 14 -5.44 -7.62 -20.73
C THR A 14 -4.70 -6.29 -20.80
N SER A 15 -3.39 -6.26 -20.60
CA SER A 15 -2.61 -5.03 -20.65
C SER A 15 -1.15 -5.26 -21.02
N LYS A 16 -0.53 -4.32 -21.74
CA LYS A 16 0.89 -4.35 -22.11
C LYS A 16 1.78 -4.09 -20.89
N GLY A 17 3.00 -4.66 -20.88
CA GLY A 17 4.03 -4.43 -19.88
C GLY A 17 4.25 -5.59 -18.89
N PRO A 18 5.05 -5.39 -17.82
CA PRO A 18 5.40 -6.44 -16.87
C PRO A 18 4.23 -6.83 -15.96
N ILE A 19 4.16 -8.08 -15.52
CA ILE A 19 3.13 -8.59 -14.58
C ILE A 19 3.32 -7.98 -13.19
N ILE A 20 4.58 -7.88 -12.74
CA ILE A 20 4.96 -7.35 -11.43
C ILE A 20 5.39 -5.90 -11.58
N PHE A 21 4.72 -5.02 -10.87
CA PHE A 21 5.12 -3.65 -10.64
C PHE A 21 6.13 -3.60 -9.50
N LYS A 22 7.19 -2.82 -9.69
CA LYS A 22 8.28 -2.62 -8.72
C LYS A 22 8.41 -1.15 -8.41
N GLN A 23 8.42 -0.78 -7.13
CA GLN A 23 8.59 0.61 -6.72
C GLN A 23 9.53 0.70 -5.53
N ILE A 24 10.41 1.70 -5.53
CA ILE A 24 11.28 1.98 -4.38
C ILE A 24 10.43 2.56 -3.25
N ARG A 25 10.51 1.95 -2.08
CA ARG A 25 9.87 2.38 -0.84
C ARG A 25 10.88 2.50 0.29
N CYS A 26 10.49 3.23 1.35
CA CYS A 26 11.27 3.35 2.57
C CYS A 26 10.73 2.39 3.64
N GLY A 27 11.62 1.59 4.22
CA GLY A 27 11.37 0.66 5.31
C GLY A 27 11.93 1.16 6.63
N LEU A 28 12.31 0.22 7.50
CA LEU A 28 12.90 0.49 8.82
C LEU A 28 14.11 1.41 8.72
N GLY A 29 14.12 2.48 9.53
CA GLY A 29 15.19 3.48 9.52
C GLY A 29 15.31 4.29 8.23
N GLY A 30 14.28 4.26 7.36
CA GLY A 30 14.31 4.93 6.06
C GLY A 30 15.10 4.18 4.99
N ARG A 31 15.53 2.94 5.24
CA ARG A 31 16.22 2.10 4.25
C ARG A 31 15.34 1.87 3.04
N LYS A 32 15.87 2.09 1.84
CA LYS A 32 15.17 1.86 0.59
C LYS A 32 15.11 0.36 0.28
N PHE A 33 13.94 -0.11 -0.14
CA PHE A 33 13.75 -1.47 -0.65
C PHE A 33 12.83 -1.46 -1.86
N ILE A 34 12.79 -2.54 -2.63
CA ILE A 34 11.90 -2.69 -3.78
C ILE A 34 10.63 -3.38 -3.31
N LEU A 35 9.51 -2.65 -3.34
CA LEU A 35 8.17 -3.19 -3.11
C LEU A 35 7.67 -3.92 -4.36
N TYR A 36 7.09 -5.09 -4.19
CA TYR A 36 6.49 -5.88 -5.26
C TYR A 36 4.97 -5.84 -5.18
N LYS A 37 4.31 -5.53 -6.29
CA LYS A 37 2.85 -5.65 -6.46
C LYS A 37 2.52 -6.27 -7.80
N PHE A 38 1.33 -6.82 -7.95
CA PHE A 38 0.80 -7.04 -9.28
C PHE A 38 0.48 -5.70 -9.93
N ARG A 39 0.76 -5.59 -11.24
CA ARG A 39 0.42 -4.39 -11.99
C ARG A 39 -1.10 -4.23 -12.07
N SER A 40 -1.60 -3.12 -11.55
CA SER A 40 -3.01 -2.73 -11.56
C SER A 40 -3.29 -1.47 -12.40
N MET A 41 -2.23 -0.84 -12.90
CA MET A 41 -2.29 0.37 -13.71
C MET A 41 -1.68 0.16 -15.11
N ILE A 42 -1.93 1.12 -16.00
CA ILE A 42 -1.27 1.19 -17.33
C ILE A 42 0.25 1.30 -17.16
N GLU A 43 1.00 0.94 -18.20
CA GLU A 43 2.47 0.82 -18.14
C GLU A 43 3.16 2.14 -17.76
N ASN A 44 2.68 3.26 -18.29
CA ASN A 44 3.24 4.60 -18.06
C ASN A 44 2.50 5.40 -16.97
N ALA A 45 1.85 4.74 -16.01
CA ALA A 45 1.03 5.39 -14.98
C ALA A 45 1.79 6.41 -14.11
N GLU A 46 3.10 6.24 -13.89
CA GLU A 46 3.92 7.18 -13.13
C GLU A 46 4.25 8.45 -13.98
N GLU A 47 4.42 8.32 -15.28
CA GLU A 47 4.71 9.43 -16.20
C GLU A 47 3.52 10.39 -16.30
N VAL A 48 2.30 9.82 -16.41
CA VAL A 48 1.06 10.59 -16.50
C VAL A 48 0.50 11.02 -15.12
N GLN A 49 1.24 10.83 -14.03
CA GLN A 49 0.77 11.21 -12.69
C GLN A 49 0.44 12.69 -12.59
N LYS A 50 1.22 13.56 -13.23
CA LYS A 50 0.99 15.01 -13.23
C LYS A 50 -0.34 15.41 -13.86
N GLU A 51 -0.79 14.68 -14.88
CA GLU A 51 -2.06 14.95 -15.58
C GLU A 51 -3.28 14.71 -14.68
N VAL A 52 -3.16 13.81 -13.72
CA VAL A 52 -4.22 13.45 -12.78
C VAL A 52 -4.02 14.02 -11.37
N GLU A 53 -3.04 14.91 -11.18
CA GLU A 53 -2.71 15.47 -9.86
C GLU A 53 -3.88 16.28 -9.28
N HIS A 54 -4.70 16.92 -10.12
CA HIS A 54 -5.90 17.65 -9.74
C HIS A 54 -7.00 16.76 -9.13
N LEU A 55 -6.93 15.43 -9.31
CA LEU A 55 -7.85 14.44 -8.74
C LEU A 55 -7.38 13.92 -7.38
N ASN A 56 -6.26 14.43 -6.84
CA ASN A 56 -5.76 14.01 -5.53
C ASN A 56 -6.76 14.37 -4.43
N THR A 57 -7.15 13.38 -3.63
CA THR A 57 -8.09 13.54 -2.51
C THR A 57 -7.40 13.61 -1.15
N MET A 58 -6.06 13.46 -1.09
CA MET A 58 -5.30 13.48 0.16
C MET A 58 -4.57 14.80 0.35
N SER A 59 -4.50 15.25 1.60
CA SER A 59 -3.60 16.31 2.05
C SER A 59 -2.16 15.81 2.21
N GLY A 60 -1.22 16.73 2.44
CA GLY A 60 0.19 16.40 2.68
C GLY A 60 0.93 15.85 1.46
N PRO A 61 2.04 15.13 1.66
CA PRO A 61 2.92 14.67 0.58
C PRO A 61 2.43 13.38 -0.11
N VAL A 62 1.27 12.84 0.29
CA VAL A 62 0.72 11.60 -0.24
C VAL A 62 -0.23 11.87 -1.39
N PHE A 63 -0.15 11.02 -2.42
CA PHE A 63 -1.01 11.07 -3.57
C PHE A 63 -2.01 9.91 -3.56
N LYS A 64 -3.31 10.22 -3.66
CA LYS A 64 -4.39 9.23 -3.68
C LYS A 64 -5.58 9.72 -4.49
N ILE A 65 -6.11 8.86 -5.35
CA ILE A 65 -7.32 9.10 -6.13
C ILE A 65 -8.30 7.95 -5.87
N GLY A 66 -9.54 8.24 -5.56
CA GLY A 66 -10.56 7.21 -5.29
C GLY A 66 -10.88 6.34 -6.50
N LYS A 67 -11.18 6.97 -7.65
CA LYS A 67 -11.38 6.29 -8.95
C LYS A 67 -10.26 6.69 -9.90
N ASP A 68 -9.09 6.10 -9.74
CA ASP A 68 -7.91 6.44 -10.53
C ASP A 68 -8.09 6.00 -12.00
N PRO A 69 -8.09 6.94 -12.97
CA PRO A 69 -8.29 6.63 -14.38
C PRO A 69 -7.15 5.78 -14.98
N ARG A 70 -5.99 5.76 -14.36
CA ARG A 70 -4.83 4.97 -14.77
C ARG A 70 -4.99 3.47 -14.48
N CYS A 71 -6.00 3.08 -13.67
CA CYS A 71 -6.26 1.68 -13.37
C CYS A 71 -6.85 0.94 -14.57
N THR A 72 -6.27 -0.20 -14.91
CA THR A 72 -6.85 -1.13 -15.89
C THR A 72 -8.12 -1.78 -15.35
N LEU A 73 -8.96 -2.38 -16.21
CA LEU A 73 -10.17 -3.07 -15.78
C LEU A 73 -9.86 -4.18 -14.75
N ILE A 74 -8.89 -5.06 -15.06
CA ILE A 74 -8.42 -6.10 -14.15
C ILE A 74 -7.77 -5.49 -12.91
N GLY A 75 -6.99 -4.41 -13.08
CA GLY A 75 -6.37 -3.68 -11.99
C GLY A 75 -7.36 -3.17 -10.95
N ARG A 76 -8.54 -2.69 -11.36
CA ARG A 76 -9.60 -2.27 -10.43
C ARG A 76 -10.11 -3.43 -9.59
N ILE A 77 -10.29 -4.61 -10.21
CA ILE A 77 -10.73 -5.83 -9.50
C ILE A 77 -9.65 -6.25 -8.48
N LEU A 78 -8.38 -6.27 -8.92
CA LEU A 78 -7.26 -6.65 -8.06
C LEU A 78 -7.11 -5.71 -6.86
N ARG A 79 -7.20 -4.40 -7.08
CA ARG A 79 -7.13 -3.39 -6.00
C ARG A 79 -8.31 -3.52 -5.04
N LYS A 80 -9.53 -3.70 -5.56
CA LYS A 80 -10.72 -3.88 -4.74
C LYS A 80 -10.63 -5.13 -3.85
N SER A 81 -10.04 -6.21 -4.34
CA SER A 81 -9.80 -7.46 -3.60
C SER A 81 -8.47 -7.49 -2.85
N SER A 82 -7.63 -6.45 -2.96
CA SER A 82 -6.26 -6.40 -2.44
C SER A 82 -5.34 -7.53 -2.93
N LEU A 83 -5.73 -8.24 -3.99
CA LEU A 83 -4.92 -9.30 -4.60
C LEU A 83 -3.66 -8.74 -5.27
N ASP A 84 -3.67 -7.46 -5.68
CA ASP A 84 -2.49 -6.78 -6.21
C ASP A 84 -1.34 -6.71 -5.20
N GLU A 85 -1.61 -6.82 -3.92
CA GLU A 85 -0.62 -6.75 -2.84
C GLU A 85 0.03 -8.09 -2.47
N LEU A 86 -0.50 -9.22 -2.98
CA LEU A 86 0.05 -10.56 -2.66
C LEU A 86 1.56 -10.72 -2.92
N PRO A 87 2.17 -10.11 -3.97
CA PRO A 87 3.62 -10.20 -4.16
C PRO A 87 4.44 -9.55 -3.02
N GLN A 88 3.85 -8.71 -2.16
CA GLN A 88 4.54 -8.17 -0.99
C GLN A 88 4.88 -9.24 0.05
N LEU A 89 4.28 -10.43 0.00
CA LEU A 89 4.71 -11.58 0.80
C LEU A 89 6.19 -11.91 0.56
N ILE A 90 6.72 -11.64 -0.64
CA ILE A 90 8.16 -11.77 -0.92
C ILE A 90 8.96 -10.74 -0.11
N ASN A 91 8.45 -9.52 0.07
CA ASN A 91 9.11 -8.52 0.92
C ASN A 91 9.08 -8.91 2.40
N ILE A 92 8.00 -9.56 2.86
CA ILE A 92 7.93 -10.09 4.23
C ILE A 92 8.96 -11.20 4.42
N LEU A 93 9.05 -12.16 3.49
CA LEU A 93 10.04 -13.25 3.53
C LEU A 93 11.48 -12.74 3.48
N LYS A 94 11.75 -11.66 2.74
CA LYS A 94 13.06 -10.98 2.71
C LYS A 94 13.37 -10.19 3.99
N GLY A 95 12.38 -9.97 4.85
CA GLY A 95 12.54 -9.17 6.07
C GLY A 95 12.47 -7.66 5.85
N ASP A 96 12.12 -7.19 4.65
CA ASP A 96 11.90 -5.76 4.33
C ASP A 96 10.62 -5.23 5.01
N MET A 97 9.61 -6.11 5.14
CA MET A 97 8.28 -5.79 5.68
C MET A 97 7.85 -6.77 6.76
N SER A 98 6.79 -6.43 7.50
CA SER A 98 6.03 -7.29 8.39
C SER A 98 4.61 -7.50 7.85
N PHE A 99 3.82 -8.40 8.45
CA PHE A 99 2.38 -8.49 8.16
C PHE A 99 1.66 -7.23 8.62
N VAL A 100 1.99 -6.71 9.81
CA VAL A 100 1.40 -5.51 10.39
C VAL A 100 2.46 -4.44 10.58
N GLY A 101 2.12 -3.19 10.27
CA GLY A 101 3.02 -2.05 10.41
C GLY A 101 2.59 -0.85 9.57
N PRO A 102 3.21 0.32 9.73
CA PRO A 102 2.94 1.49 8.91
C PRO A 102 3.08 1.20 7.41
N ARG A 103 2.24 1.81 6.57
CA ARG A 103 2.36 1.67 5.10
C ARG A 103 3.74 2.17 4.65
N PRO A 104 4.48 1.41 3.81
CA PRO A 104 5.78 1.86 3.31
C PRO A 104 5.66 3.10 2.42
N PRO A 105 6.23 4.26 2.82
CA PRO A 105 6.18 5.49 2.03
C PRO A 105 7.14 5.42 0.84
N ILE A 106 6.87 6.22 -0.20
CA ILE A 106 7.86 6.50 -1.24
C ILE A 106 8.90 7.52 -0.72
N PRO A 107 10.13 7.54 -1.26
CA PRO A 107 11.16 8.49 -0.82
C PRO A 107 10.71 9.96 -0.89
N LYS A 108 9.93 10.34 -1.91
CA LYS A 108 9.38 11.69 -2.06
C LYS A 108 8.44 12.07 -0.90
N GLU A 109 7.60 11.15 -0.42
CA GLU A 109 6.75 11.39 0.76
C GLU A 109 7.60 11.68 2.00
N VAL A 110 8.67 10.88 2.21
CA VAL A 110 9.57 11.03 3.39
C VAL A 110 10.28 12.38 3.42
N THR A 111 10.62 12.96 2.27
CA THR A 111 11.22 14.31 2.23
C THR A 111 10.28 15.39 2.74
N GLY A 112 8.98 15.22 2.54
CA GLY A 112 7.93 16.12 3.01
C GLY A 112 7.48 15.90 4.46
N TYR A 113 8.00 14.87 5.16
CA TYR A 113 7.56 14.57 6.52
C TYR A 113 8.13 15.54 7.55
N LEU A 114 7.28 16.00 8.46
CA LEU A 114 7.65 16.71 9.68
C LEU A 114 8.46 15.76 10.62
N ARG A 115 9.18 16.34 11.57
CA ARG A 115 10.04 15.58 12.49
C ARG A 115 9.27 14.49 13.25
N TRP A 116 8.07 14.78 13.72
CA TRP A 116 7.24 13.82 14.45
C TRP A 116 6.72 12.68 13.55
N GLN A 117 6.37 12.98 12.29
CA GLN A 117 5.90 12.00 11.32
C GLN A 117 6.99 10.97 10.94
N ARG A 118 8.27 11.39 10.96
CA ARG A 118 9.40 10.49 10.67
C ARG A 118 9.55 9.36 11.69
N ARG A 119 8.93 9.47 12.88
CA ARG A 119 8.92 8.38 13.89
C ARG A 119 8.34 7.09 13.33
N ARG A 120 7.43 7.15 12.36
CA ARG A 120 6.85 5.96 11.72
C ARG A 120 7.89 5.06 11.03
N LEU A 121 9.04 5.61 10.66
CA LEU A 121 10.15 4.85 10.07
C LEU A 121 10.94 4.04 11.11
N ARG A 122 10.63 4.16 12.41
CA ARG A 122 11.28 3.36 13.46
C ARG A 122 10.76 1.93 13.56
N MET A 123 9.74 1.59 12.78
CA MET A 123 9.17 0.25 12.71
C MET A 123 9.20 -0.27 11.28
N LYS A 124 9.27 -1.61 11.11
CA LYS A 124 9.14 -2.22 9.79
C LYS A 124 7.75 -1.90 9.22
N PRO A 125 7.66 -1.53 7.93
CA PRO A 125 6.37 -1.34 7.30
C PRO A 125 5.59 -2.65 7.20
N GLY A 126 4.27 -2.55 7.17
CA GLY A 126 3.37 -3.69 7.11
C GLY A 126 2.60 -3.82 5.80
N LEU A 127 2.08 -5.02 5.57
CA LEU A 127 1.10 -5.31 4.52
C LEU A 127 -0.27 -4.74 4.91
N THR A 128 -0.62 -4.79 6.20
CA THR A 128 -1.79 -4.13 6.79
C THR A 128 -1.37 -3.24 7.97
N CYS A 129 -2.25 -2.33 8.39
CA CYS A 129 -1.97 -1.35 9.43
C CYS A 129 -3.23 -0.89 10.15
N LEU A 130 -3.05 -0.18 11.27
CA LEU A 130 -4.14 0.26 12.13
C LEU A 130 -5.14 1.17 11.41
N TRP A 131 -4.67 2.16 10.62
CA TRP A 131 -5.54 3.08 9.90
C TRP A 131 -6.37 2.37 8.82
N GLN A 132 -5.85 1.32 8.18
CA GLN A 132 -6.59 0.52 7.19
C GLN A 132 -7.82 -0.18 7.80
N VAL A 133 -7.79 -0.52 9.08
CA VAL A 133 -8.90 -1.19 9.76
C VAL A 133 -9.80 -0.25 10.56
N ARG A 134 -9.46 1.05 10.68
CA ARG A 134 -10.26 2.06 11.38
C ARG A 134 -11.08 2.96 10.47
N GLY A 135 -10.52 3.53 9.43
CA GLY A 135 -11.24 4.49 8.59
C GLY A 135 -10.84 4.48 7.12
N ARG A 136 -9.66 3.91 6.83
CA ARG A 136 -9.10 3.66 5.50
C ARG A 136 -9.16 4.84 4.54
N ASN A 137 -10.30 5.08 3.89
CA ASN A 137 -10.44 6.11 2.84
C ASN A 137 -11.03 7.43 3.37
N GLU A 138 -11.54 7.43 4.59
CA GLU A 138 -12.25 8.55 5.20
C GLU A 138 -11.35 9.42 6.11
N ILE A 139 -10.13 8.96 6.40
CA ILE A 139 -9.16 9.67 7.22
C ILE A 139 -8.22 10.52 6.37
N ASP A 140 -7.86 11.69 6.90
CA ASP A 140 -6.88 12.55 6.27
C ASP A 140 -5.42 12.10 6.54
N PHE A 141 -4.46 12.83 6.00
CA PHE A 141 -3.04 12.49 6.15
C PHE A 141 -2.54 12.62 7.59
N GLU A 142 -3.02 13.61 8.34
CA GLU A 142 -2.57 13.87 9.71
C GLU A 142 -3.08 12.77 10.65
N GLU A 143 -4.38 12.47 10.61
CA GLU A 143 -4.97 11.37 11.37
C GLU A 143 -4.31 10.02 11.03
N TRP A 144 -4.02 9.79 9.75
CA TRP A 144 -3.27 8.60 9.36
C TRP A 144 -1.90 8.53 10.04
N MET A 145 -1.14 9.63 10.06
CA MET A 145 0.16 9.68 10.73
C MET A 145 0.04 9.42 12.23
N GLU A 146 -0.99 9.97 12.89
CA GLU A 146 -1.27 9.73 14.30
C GLU A 146 -1.59 8.26 14.58
N LEU A 147 -2.42 7.62 13.74
CA LEU A 147 -2.74 6.19 13.87
C LEU A 147 -1.51 5.30 13.69
N ASP A 148 -0.60 5.65 12.77
CA ASP A 148 0.66 4.93 12.63
C ASP A 148 1.53 5.06 13.88
N LEU A 149 1.60 6.25 14.50
CA LEU A 149 2.34 6.44 15.75
C LEU A 149 1.65 5.77 16.93
N GLN A 150 0.32 5.82 17.02
CA GLN A 150 -0.44 5.10 18.04
C GLN A 150 -0.14 3.60 17.98
N TYR A 151 -0.10 3.02 16.77
CA TYR A 151 0.26 1.63 16.58
C TYR A 151 1.68 1.33 17.09
N ILE A 152 2.66 2.19 16.75
CA ILE A 152 4.06 2.02 17.16
C ILE A 152 4.20 2.10 18.68
N ASP A 153 3.54 3.09 19.31
CA ASP A 153 3.66 3.35 20.76
C ASP A 153 2.92 2.28 21.59
N SER A 154 1.87 1.65 21.04
CA SER A 154 1.09 0.60 21.71
C SER A 154 1.33 -0.81 21.14
N TRP A 155 2.40 -1.00 20.38
CA TRP A 155 2.66 -2.26 19.70
C TRP A 155 2.67 -3.46 20.66
N SER A 156 1.99 -4.51 20.26
CA SER A 156 2.01 -5.81 20.89
C SER A 156 1.61 -6.89 19.86
N LEU A 157 2.04 -8.12 20.09
CA LEU A 157 1.64 -9.24 19.23
C LEU A 157 0.12 -9.42 19.19
N LEU A 158 -0.56 -9.17 20.34
CA LEU A 158 -2.03 -9.23 20.41
C LEU A 158 -2.68 -8.14 19.53
N LEU A 159 -2.09 -6.95 19.46
CA LEU A 159 -2.57 -5.88 18.58
C LEU A 159 -2.40 -6.28 17.11
N ASP A 160 -1.28 -6.89 16.75
CA ASP A 160 -1.06 -7.40 15.39
C ASP A 160 -2.11 -8.45 15.00
N VAL A 161 -2.37 -9.43 15.86
CA VAL A 161 -3.42 -10.43 15.65
C VAL A 161 -4.80 -9.78 15.46
N LYS A 162 -5.15 -8.79 16.30
CA LYS A 162 -6.42 -8.04 16.17
C LYS A 162 -6.51 -7.30 14.84
N ILE A 163 -5.44 -6.67 14.37
CA ILE A 163 -5.41 -5.96 13.09
C ILE A 163 -5.56 -6.96 11.92
N ILE A 164 -4.84 -8.08 11.96
CA ILE A 164 -4.96 -9.14 10.93
C ILE A 164 -6.39 -9.65 10.85
N LEU A 165 -7.01 -10.00 11.99
CA LEU A 165 -8.39 -10.49 12.03
C LEU A 165 -9.38 -9.46 11.48
N LYS A 166 -9.19 -8.16 11.75
CA LYS A 166 -10.02 -7.08 11.20
C LYS A 166 -9.76 -6.84 9.71
N THR A 167 -8.59 -7.16 9.20
CA THR A 167 -8.25 -7.01 7.78
C THR A 167 -8.98 -8.06 6.91
N ILE A 168 -9.17 -9.28 7.41
CA ILE A 168 -9.80 -10.37 6.66
C ILE A 168 -11.17 -9.98 6.08
N PRO A 169 -12.17 -9.52 6.87
CA PRO A 169 -13.46 -9.13 6.33
C PRO A 169 -13.37 -7.94 5.35
N ILE A 170 -12.43 -7.02 5.54
CA ILE A 170 -12.23 -5.88 4.64
C ILE A 170 -11.81 -6.36 3.26
N VAL A 171 -10.89 -7.31 3.20
CA VAL A 171 -10.42 -7.92 1.95
C VAL A 171 -11.53 -8.74 1.29
N LEU A 172 -12.24 -9.57 2.06
CA LEU A 172 -13.32 -10.43 1.55
C LEU A 172 -14.52 -9.62 1.04
N LEU A 173 -14.87 -8.51 1.67
CA LEU A 173 -15.94 -7.61 1.24
C LEU A 173 -15.52 -6.70 0.06
N GLY A 174 -14.30 -6.84 -0.42
CA GLY A 174 -13.81 -6.05 -1.55
C GLY A 174 -13.80 -4.55 -1.25
N LYS A 175 -13.49 -4.17 -0.01
CA LYS A 175 -13.29 -2.78 0.38
C LYS A 175 -11.82 -2.35 0.18
N GLY A 176 -11.08 -2.98 -0.75
CA GLY A 176 -9.77 -2.57 -1.23
C GLY A 176 -9.79 -1.16 -1.82
N THR A 177 -8.61 -0.52 -1.97
CA THR A 177 -8.46 0.82 -2.56
C THR A 177 -8.48 0.78 -4.07
#